data_e79b65a393120c821f0df495116de2ab
#
_entry.id   e79b65a393120c821f0df495116de2ab
#
_cell.length_a   1.000
_cell.length_b   1.000
_cell.length_c   1.000
_cell.angle_alpha   90.00
_cell.angle_beta   90.00
_cell.angle_gamma   90.00
#
_symmetry.space_group_name_H-M   'P 1'
#
loop_
_entity.id
_entity.type
_entity.pdbx_description
1 polymer ?
#
loop_
_entity_poly.entity_id
_entity_poly.type
_entity_poly.pdbx_seq_one_letter_code
_entity_poly.pdbx_strand_id
1 'polypeptide(L)'
;AQNIKVREELNLPVENLIAVGGGTKNPVWMQIVADVIGRPVCIPKVSIGASYGEALMAALGVGDLKDFQELSSVIEPDRVILPNEENTKIYRKYCDIYDKLYTANKDLMHLL
;
A
#
# COMPACT_ATOMS: atom_id res chain seq x y z
N ALA A 1 6.22 -0.19 -4.49
CA ALA A 1 6.37 -0.08 -5.96
C ALA A 1 6.45 -1.48 -6.59
N GLN A 2 7.40 -2.34 -6.20
CA GLN A 2 7.60 -3.69 -6.82
C GLN A 2 6.34 -4.54 -6.84
N ASN A 3 5.63 -4.71 -5.72
CA ASN A 3 4.41 -5.52 -5.66
C ASN A 3 3.31 -5.02 -6.61
N ILE A 4 3.22 -3.72 -6.83
CA ILE A 4 2.26 -3.14 -7.78
C ILE A 4 2.65 -3.51 -9.21
N LYS A 5 3.94 -3.37 -9.55
CA LYS A 5 4.48 -3.74 -10.87
C LYS A 5 4.22 -5.22 -11.19
N VAL A 6 4.52 -6.13 -10.26
CA VAL A 6 4.26 -7.57 -10.41
C VAL A 6 2.76 -7.86 -10.65
N ARG A 7 1.87 -7.20 -9.91
CA ARG A 7 0.42 -7.37 -10.11
C ARG A 7 -0.03 -6.90 -11.49
N GLU A 8 0.51 -5.79 -11.97
CA GLU A 8 0.21 -5.26 -13.31
C GLU A 8 0.72 -6.20 -14.41
N GLU A 9 1.93 -6.76 -14.26
CA GLU A 9 2.49 -7.78 -15.17
C GLU A 9 1.63 -9.05 -15.21
N LEU A 10 0.94 -9.38 -14.12
CA LEU A 10 0.00 -10.51 -14.03
C LEU A 10 -1.43 -10.15 -14.47
N ASN A 11 -1.66 -8.97 -15.07
CA ASN A 11 -2.98 -8.46 -15.44
C ASN A 11 -3.97 -8.37 -14.26
N LEU A 12 -3.46 -8.09 -13.07
CA LEU A 12 -4.24 -7.87 -11.86
C LEU A 12 -4.18 -6.36 -11.51
N PRO A 13 -5.05 -5.52 -12.07
CA PRO A 13 -4.98 -4.08 -11.88
C PRO A 13 -5.11 -3.71 -10.41
N VAL A 14 -4.35 -2.71 -10.00
CA VAL A 14 -4.45 -2.10 -8.67
C VAL A 14 -5.23 -0.80 -8.83
N GLU A 15 -6.49 -0.80 -8.46
CA GLU A 15 -7.36 0.37 -8.59
C GLU A 15 -7.15 1.35 -7.45
N ASN A 16 -7.15 0.86 -6.22
CA ASN A 16 -7.06 1.67 -5.02
C ASN A 16 -5.91 1.22 -4.12
N LEU A 17 -5.22 2.18 -3.53
CA LEU A 17 -4.19 1.95 -2.55
C LEU A 17 -4.66 2.51 -1.21
N ILE A 18 -4.80 1.63 -0.23
CA ILE A 18 -5.21 2.00 1.12
C ILE A 18 -4.04 1.75 2.06
N ALA A 19 -3.61 2.79 2.76
CA ALA A 19 -2.57 2.70 3.77
C ALA A 19 -3.18 2.56 5.16
N VAL A 20 -2.70 1.58 5.92
CA VAL A 20 -3.13 1.32 7.30
C VAL A 20 -1.91 1.13 8.22
N GLY A 21 -2.14 1.22 9.51
CA GLY A 21 -1.11 1.02 10.52
C GLY A 21 -0.45 2.32 11.00
N GLY A 22 0.49 2.20 11.93
CA GLY A 22 1.10 3.33 12.62
C GLY A 22 1.83 4.34 11.73
N GLY A 23 2.36 3.89 10.60
CA GLY A 23 3.03 4.75 9.62
C GLY A 23 2.14 5.84 9.02
N THR A 24 0.82 5.63 8.98
CA THR A 24 -0.14 6.61 8.45
C THR A 24 -0.23 7.91 9.26
N LYS A 25 0.26 7.89 10.48
CA LYS A 25 0.33 9.06 11.37
C LYS A 25 1.43 10.05 10.97
N ASN A 26 2.40 9.61 10.18
CA ASN A 26 3.48 10.46 9.70
C ASN A 26 3.16 10.97 8.28
N PRO A 27 2.83 12.26 8.11
CA PRO A 27 2.44 12.81 6.81
C PRO A 27 3.60 12.82 5.80
N VAL A 28 4.83 13.02 6.28
CA VAL A 28 6.02 12.99 5.41
C VAL A 28 6.24 11.59 4.85
N TRP A 29 6.11 10.57 5.70
CA TRP A 29 6.22 9.18 5.28
C TRP A 29 5.16 8.82 4.24
N MET A 30 3.91 9.23 4.45
CA MET A 30 2.83 8.96 3.51
C MET A 30 3.01 9.69 2.17
N GLN A 31 3.54 10.92 2.20
CA GLN A 31 3.88 11.63 0.97
C GLN A 31 4.98 10.89 0.18
N ILE A 32 6.05 10.46 0.87
CA ILE A 32 7.11 9.67 0.24
C ILE A 32 6.54 8.38 -0.39
N VAL A 33 5.64 7.70 0.31
CA VAL A 33 4.99 6.48 -0.22
C VAL A 33 4.20 6.78 -1.49
N ALA A 34 3.39 7.84 -1.51
CA ALA A 34 2.63 8.24 -2.68
C ALA A 34 3.56 8.61 -3.85
N ASP A 35 4.63 9.38 -3.58
CA ASP A 35 5.61 9.83 -4.57
C ASP A 35 6.39 8.65 -5.18
N VAL A 36 6.82 7.70 -4.36
CA VAL A 36 7.53 6.49 -4.81
C VAL A 36 6.64 5.60 -5.67
N ILE A 37 5.38 5.47 -5.30
CA ILE A 37 4.40 4.66 -6.02
C ILE A 37 3.91 5.39 -7.29
N GLY A 38 3.85 6.72 -7.25
CA GLY A 38 3.32 7.56 -8.32
C GLY A 38 1.79 7.47 -8.46
N ARG A 39 1.09 7.13 -7.37
CA ARG A 39 -0.37 6.99 -7.33
C ARG A 39 -0.96 7.56 -6.04
N PRO A 40 -2.24 7.96 -6.06
CA PRO A 40 -2.93 8.37 -4.85
C PRO A 40 -2.95 7.24 -3.81
N VAL A 41 -2.77 7.61 -2.54
CA VAL A 41 -2.86 6.70 -1.39
C VAL A 41 -3.95 7.20 -0.47
N CYS A 42 -4.96 6.37 -0.24
CA CYS A 42 -6.06 6.65 0.67
C CYS A 42 -5.70 6.21 2.10
N ILE A 43 -6.01 7.04 3.07
CA ILE A 43 -5.89 6.71 4.50
C ILE A 43 -7.30 6.70 5.08
N PRO A 44 -7.78 5.58 5.64
CA PRO A 44 -9.10 5.51 6.24
C PRO A 44 -9.11 6.18 7.62
N LYS A 45 -10.31 6.57 8.09
CA LYS A 45 -10.53 7.12 9.44
C LYS A 45 -10.01 6.19 10.52
N VAL A 46 -10.26 4.90 10.38
CA VAL A 46 -9.73 3.86 11.25
C VAL A 46 -8.55 3.19 10.56
N SER A 47 -7.34 3.57 10.95
CA SER A 47 -6.08 3.08 10.34
C SER A 47 -5.29 2.14 11.25
N ILE A 48 -5.95 1.45 12.19
CA ILE A 48 -5.29 0.58 13.20
C ILE A 48 -4.63 -0.67 12.55
N GLY A 49 -5.04 -1.03 11.33
CA GLY A 49 -4.42 -2.14 10.59
C GLY A 49 -5.06 -3.49 10.88
N ALA A 50 -4.23 -4.52 11.16
CA ALA A 50 -4.66 -5.92 11.21
C ALA A 50 -5.81 -6.18 12.19
N SER A 51 -5.73 -5.69 13.42
CA SER A 51 -6.76 -5.92 14.45
C SER A 51 -8.15 -5.39 14.06
N TYR A 52 -8.21 -4.28 13.31
CA TYR A 52 -9.48 -3.78 12.80
C TYR A 52 -10.03 -4.69 11.69
N GLY A 53 -9.17 -5.16 10.79
CA GLY A 53 -9.53 -6.13 9.76
C GLY A 53 -10.05 -7.44 10.35
N GLU A 54 -9.36 -7.95 11.39
CA GLU A 54 -9.78 -9.17 12.12
C GLU A 54 -11.15 -9.00 12.78
N ALA A 55 -11.40 -7.84 13.41
CA ALA A 55 -12.71 -7.54 13.99
C ALA A 55 -13.83 -7.50 12.94
N LEU A 56 -13.56 -6.92 11.76
CA LEU A 56 -14.52 -6.91 10.64
C LEU A 56 -14.78 -8.33 10.10
N MET A 57 -13.74 -9.16 10.00
CA MET A 57 -13.90 -10.56 9.60
C MET A 57 -14.71 -11.36 10.64
N ALA A 58 -14.51 -11.10 11.92
CA ALA A 58 -15.32 -11.70 12.97
C ALA A 58 -16.78 -11.27 12.87
N ALA A 59 -17.06 -9.98 12.63
CA ALA A 59 -18.40 -9.46 12.43
C ALA A 59 -19.12 -10.12 11.23
N LEU A 60 -18.41 -10.40 10.14
CA LEU A 60 -18.92 -11.21 9.03
C LEU A 60 -19.24 -12.65 9.48
N GLY A 61 -18.34 -13.26 10.26
CA GLY A 61 -18.49 -14.65 10.72
C GLY A 61 -19.68 -14.87 11.64
N VAL A 62 -20.04 -13.89 12.45
CA VAL A 62 -21.20 -13.95 13.36
C VAL A 62 -22.49 -13.38 12.75
N GLY A 63 -22.41 -12.82 11.53
CA GLY A 63 -23.57 -12.31 10.81
C GLY A 63 -23.97 -10.87 11.14
N ASP A 64 -23.13 -10.10 11.86
CA ASP A 64 -23.33 -8.68 12.10
C ASP A 64 -23.14 -7.86 10.81
N LEU A 65 -22.27 -8.33 9.91
CA LEU A 65 -22.12 -7.87 8.55
C LEU A 65 -22.55 -8.99 7.58
N LYS A 66 -23.29 -8.66 6.55
CA LYS A 66 -23.91 -9.62 5.64
C LYS A 66 -22.92 -10.18 4.61
N ASP A 67 -22.08 -9.32 4.08
CA ASP A 67 -21.14 -9.66 3.01
C ASP A 67 -19.92 -8.70 2.96
N PHE A 68 -18.98 -9.01 2.07
CA PHE A 68 -17.80 -8.18 1.85
C PHE A 68 -18.11 -6.80 1.25
N GLN A 69 -19.27 -6.62 0.61
CA GLN A 69 -19.65 -5.32 0.04
C GLN A 69 -20.04 -4.34 1.16
N GLU A 70 -20.66 -4.85 2.20
CA GLU A 70 -21.01 -4.05 3.38
C GLU A 70 -19.74 -3.54 4.11
N LEU A 71 -18.64 -4.28 4.07
CA LEU A 71 -17.35 -3.81 4.58
C LEU A 71 -16.89 -2.51 3.92
N SER A 72 -17.17 -2.33 2.63
CA SER A 72 -16.79 -1.11 1.91
C SER A 72 -17.50 0.14 2.44
N SER A 73 -18.68 -0.01 3.01
CA SER A 73 -19.41 1.09 3.63
C SER A 73 -18.90 1.46 5.02
N VAL A 74 -18.25 0.50 5.70
CA VAL A 74 -17.68 0.69 7.05
C VAL A 74 -16.30 1.33 6.97
N ILE A 75 -15.56 1.10 5.88
CA ILE A 75 -14.21 1.65 5.69
C ILE A 75 -14.33 3.05 5.06
N GLU A 76 -14.52 4.05 5.91
CA GLU A 76 -14.63 5.44 5.47
C GLU A 76 -13.24 6.05 5.20
N PRO A 77 -13.04 6.70 4.03
CA PRO A 77 -11.83 7.46 3.77
C PRO A 77 -11.75 8.70 4.68
N ASP A 78 -10.56 9.02 5.19
CA ASP A 78 -10.27 10.26 5.91
C ASP A 78 -9.59 11.25 4.98
N ARG A 79 -8.50 10.82 4.33
CA ARG A 79 -7.71 11.67 3.45
C ARG A 79 -7.07 10.88 2.33
N VAL A 80 -6.80 11.57 1.22
CA VAL A 80 -6.09 11.05 0.07
C VAL A 80 -4.79 11.83 -0.11
N ILE A 81 -3.68 11.13 -0.16
CA ILE A 81 -2.37 11.71 -0.44
C ILE A 81 -2.09 11.56 -1.93
N LEU A 82 -1.96 12.67 -2.63
CA LEU A 82 -1.62 12.68 -4.04
C LEU A 82 -0.09 12.68 -4.22
N PRO A 83 0.43 11.97 -5.23
CA PRO A 83 1.86 12.00 -5.52
C PRO A 83 2.28 13.37 -6.08
N ASN A 84 3.48 13.79 -5.75
CA ASN A 84 4.16 14.90 -6.42
C ASN A 84 4.88 14.35 -7.66
N GLU A 85 4.52 14.83 -8.85
CA GLU A 85 5.05 14.31 -10.11
C GLU A 85 6.58 14.50 -10.26
N GLU A 86 7.14 15.59 -9.74
CA GLU A 86 8.58 15.82 -9.80
C GLU A 86 9.33 14.82 -8.92
N ASN A 87 8.86 14.63 -7.69
CA ASN A 87 9.41 13.63 -6.79
C ASN A 87 9.28 12.22 -7.37
N THR A 88 8.13 11.90 -7.97
CA THR A 88 7.90 10.61 -8.61
C THR A 88 8.93 10.31 -9.71
N LYS A 89 9.28 11.31 -10.53
CA LYS A 89 10.34 11.17 -11.55
C LYS A 89 11.70 10.86 -10.93
N ILE A 90 12.03 11.55 -9.83
CA ILE A 90 13.28 11.30 -9.08
C ILE A 90 13.28 9.89 -8.50
N TYR A 91 12.20 9.48 -7.84
CA TYR A 91 12.10 8.17 -7.22
C TYR A 91 12.13 7.01 -8.21
N ARG A 92 11.60 7.17 -9.43
CA ARG A 92 11.70 6.13 -10.48
C ARG A 92 13.14 5.70 -10.73
N LYS A 93 14.07 6.66 -10.82
CA LYS A 93 15.51 6.36 -10.97
C LYS A 93 16.04 5.50 -9.82
N TYR A 94 15.64 5.82 -8.59
CA TYR A 94 16.09 5.07 -7.43
C TYR A 94 15.42 3.69 -7.33
N CYS A 95 14.17 3.56 -7.76
CA CYS A 95 13.49 2.27 -7.86
C CYS A 95 14.21 1.33 -8.84
N ASP A 96 14.62 1.84 -10.00
CA ASP A 96 15.38 1.06 -10.99
C ASP A 96 16.74 0.56 -10.43
N ILE A 97 17.40 1.39 -9.63
CA ILE A 97 18.63 0.98 -8.94
C ILE A 97 18.32 -0.06 -7.88
N TYR A 98 17.29 0.15 -7.08
CA TYR A 98 16.87 -0.76 -6.03
C TYR A 98 16.52 -2.16 -6.57
N ASP A 99 15.80 -2.22 -7.70
CA ASP A 99 15.45 -3.49 -8.35
C ASP A 99 16.69 -4.30 -8.77
N LYS A 100 17.77 -3.62 -9.12
CA LYS A 100 19.05 -4.25 -9.51
C LYS A 100 19.91 -4.68 -8.32
N LEU A 101 19.72 -4.07 -7.14
CA LEU A 101 20.54 -4.35 -5.97
C LEU A 101 20.45 -5.81 -5.51
N TYR A 102 19.25 -6.37 -5.49
CA TYR A 102 19.05 -7.76 -5.11
C TYR A 102 19.80 -8.70 -6.06
N THR A 103 19.60 -8.53 -7.36
CA THR A 103 20.25 -9.36 -8.38
C THR A 103 21.78 -9.23 -8.32
N ALA A 104 22.31 -8.02 -8.09
CA ALA A 104 23.73 -7.79 -8.01
C ALA A 104 24.39 -8.38 -6.76
N ASN A 105 23.64 -8.52 -5.67
CA ASN A 105 24.17 -9.01 -4.39
C ASN A 105 23.73 -10.44 -4.04
N LYS A 106 22.82 -11.03 -4.80
CA LYS A 106 22.20 -12.32 -4.51
C LYS A 106 23.22 -13.41 -4.23
N ASP A 107 24.23 -13.56 -5.09
CA ASP A 107 25.22 -14.63 -4.98
C ASP A 107 26.09 -14.45 -3.73
N LEU A 108 26.43 -13.20 -3.38
CA LEU A 108 27.17 -12.90 -2.15
C LEU A 108 26.32 -13.17 -0.90
N MET A 109 25.04 -12.88 -0.94
CA MET A 109 24.11 -13.13 0.18
C MET A 109 23.92 -14.62 0.45
N HIS A 110 24.11 -15.48 -0.56
CA HIS A 110 24.01 -16.93 -0.41
C HIS A 110 25.30 -17.57 0.13
N LEU A 111 26.38 -16.79 0.28
CA LEU A 111 27.63 -17.25 0.91
C LEU A 111 27.64 -17.04 2.43
N LEU A 112 26.67 -16.32 2.98
CA LEU A 112 26.48 -16.06 4.42
C LEU A 112 25.57 -17.12 5.04
#